data_660e006d94efc65cf9b0eeb9aefb1c06
#
_entry.id   660e006d94efc65cf9b0eeb9aefb1c06
#
_cell.length_a   1.000
_cell.length_b   1.000
_cell.length_c   1.000
_cell.angle_alpha   90.00
_cell.angle_beta   90.00
_cell.angle_gamma   90.00
#
_symmetry.space_group_name_H-M   'P 1'
#
loop_
_entity.id
_entity.type
_entity.pdbx_description
1 polymer ?
#
loop_
_entity_poly.entity_id
_entity_poly.type
_entity_poly.pdbx_seq_one_letter_code
_entity_poly.pdbx_strand_id
1 'polypeptide(L)'
;MLRAVYIDMTQLRVAGGQYFEDPWNWVDILNIGLGYWNIYNQLYTGTLELQTKLVLIALIIVCLLKLFFYMRIVESFSYIVTMILSVFADLRTFLAFYAILIVMFSLIFDVISRNPAGEYSKVGPFVGNLFSTLRLSLGDFDFGVLAETDATKGALDRDQHLLYWLVWLAMVVFSALIFLNFIIAEVSNSYSKINANISKLVYKERAGIINEAEDVMSKKVRRTNKSRFPTFIVTRERD
;
A
#
# COMPACT_ATOMS: atom_id res chain seq x y z
N MET A 1 8.34 4.08 -22.86
CA MET A 1 6.90 4.34 -22.96
C MET A 1 6.25 3.68 -24.17
N LEU A 2 6.61 4.00 -25.42
CA LEU A 2 5.97 3.44 -26.63
C LEU A 2 5.91 1.90 -26.63
N ARG A 3 6.97 1.22 -26.17
CA ARG A 3 7.00 -0.25 -26.09
C ARG A 3 6.01 -0.81 -25.06
N ALA A 4 5.84 -0.14 -23.92
CA ALA A 4 4.87 -0.53 -22.90
C ALA A 4 3.45 -0.39 -23.45
N VAL A 5 3.12 0.75 -24.06
CA VAL A 5 1.82 0.97 -24.72
C VAL A 5 1.53 -0.10 -25.78
N TYR A 6 2.53 -0.50 -26.58
CA TYR A 6 2.36 -1.53 -27.59
C TYR A 6 2.04 -2.90 -26.96
N ILE A 7 2.72 -3.26 -25.87
CA ILE A 7 2.50 -4.53 -25.17
C ILE A 7 1.09 -4.55 -24.57
N ASP A 8 0.69 -3.52 -23.86
CA ASP A 8 -0.62 -3.45 -23.21
C ASP A 8 -1.77 -3.40 -24.22
N MET A 9 -1.59 -2.69 -25.33
CA MET A 9 -2.56 -2.72 -26.45
C MET A 9 -2.70 -4.12 -27.07
N THR A 10 -1.61 -4.87 -27.11
CA THR A 10 -1.65 -6.24 -27.65
C THR A 10 -2.36 -7.17 -26.66
N GLN A 11 -2.09 -7.07 -25.37
CA GLN A 11 -2.80 -7.82 -24.33
C GLN A 11 -4.29 -7.49 -24.32
N LEU A 12 -4.65 -6.21 -24.38
CA LEU A 12 -6.06 -5.78 -24.45
C LEU A 12 -6.79 -6.37 -25.65
N ARG A 13 -6.13 -6.46 -26.81
CA ARG A 13 -6.72 -7.07 -28.02
C ARG A 13 -6.90 -8.58 -27.91
N VAL A 14 -6.03 -9.27 -27.19
CA VAL A 14 -6.06 -10.73 -27.03
C VAL A 14 -7.01 -11.13 -25.90
N ALA A 15 -6.89 -10.50 -24.74
CA ALA A 15 -7.67 -10.81 -23.54
C ALA A 15 -9.07 -10.17 -23.53
N GLY A 16 -9.31 -9.11 -24.31
CA GLY A 16 -10.61 -8.42 -24.34
C GLY A 16 -11.02 -7.90 -22.97
N GLY A 17 -12.24 -8.26 -22.53
CA GLY A 17 -12.77 -7.84 -21.22
C GLY A 17 -12.01 -8.40 -20.01
N GLN A 18 -11.41 -9.58 -20.15
CA GLN A 18 -10.62 -10.21 -19.08
C GLN A 18 -9.36 -9.42 -18.71
N TYR A 19 -8.88 -8.53 -19.59
CA TYR A 19 -7.76 -7.63 -19.31
C TYR A 19 -8.01 -6.77 -18.06
N PHE A 20 -9.25 -6.33 -17.84
CA PHE A 20 -9.61 -5.47 -16.72
C PHE A 20 -9.87 -6.21 -15.39
N GLU A 21 -9.90 -7.55 -15.42
CA GLU A 21 -10.05 -8.37 -14.21
C GLU A 21 -8.74 -8.46 -13.42
N ASP A 22 -7.60 -8.27 -14.08
CA ASP A 22 -6.29 -8.27 -13.42
C ASP A 22 -5.96 -6.87 -12.87
N PRO A 23 -5.76 -6.71 -11.54
CA PRO A 23 -5.37 -5.45 -10.93
C PRO A 23 -4.06 -4.88 -11.47
N TRP A 24 -3.14 -5.72 -11.95
CA TRP A 24 -1.84 -5.29 -12.47
C TRP A 24 -1.95 -4.52 -13.78
N ASN A 25 -2.91 -4.87 -14.62
CA ASN A 25 -3.19 -4.15 -15.86
C ASN A 25 -3.65 -2.71 -15.60
N TRP A 26 -4.37 -2.49 -14.49
CA TRP A 26 -4.71 -1.13 -14.05
C TRP A 26 -3.49 -0.32 -13.64
N VAL A 27 -2.51 -0.95 -13.00
CA VAL A 27 -1.23 -0.30 -12.65
C VAL A 27 -0.48 0.10 -13.92
N ASP A 28 -0.52 -0.71 -14.99
CA ASP A 28 0.10 -0.41 -16.28
C ASP A 28 -0.57 0.77 -16.98
N ILE A 29 -1.89 0.78 -17.04
CA ILE A 29 -2.66 1.91 -17.59
C ILE A 29 -2.35 3.21 -16.82
N LEU A 30 -2.36 3.15 -15.47
CA LEU A 30 -2.04 4.30 -14.63
C LEU A 30 -0.61 4.79 -14.86
N ASN A 31 0.36 3.88 -14.97
CA ASN A 31 1.76 4.24 -15.22
C ASN A 31 1.94 4.96 -16.56
N ILE A 32 1.28 4.47 -17.61
CA ILE A 32 1.30 5.10 -18.93
C ILE A 32 0.63 6.48 -18.88
N GLY A 33 -0.59 6.55 -18.29
CA GLY A 33 -1.36 7.78 -18.21
C GLY A 33 -0.64 8.88 -17.42
N LEU A 34 -0.15 8.54 -16.21
CA LEU A 34 0.62 9.46 -15.37
C LEU A 34 1.93 9.87 -16.03
N GLY A 35 2.58 8.97 -16.76
CA GLY A 35 3.80 9.28 -17.48
C GLY A 35 3.60 10.30 -18.57
N TYR A 36 2.55 10.17 -19.41
CA TYR A 36 2.21 11.17 -20.42
C TYR A 36 1.78 12.50 -19.78
N TRP A 37 0.98 12.45 -18.71
CA TRP A 37 0.58 13.64 -17.97
C TRP A 37 1.78 14.36 -17.36
N ASN A 38 2.75 13.63 -16.81
CA ASN A 38 3.97 14.22 -16.28
C ASN A 38 4.78 14.93 -17.36
N ILE A 39 4.93 14.33 -18.55
CA ILE A 39 5.62 14.97 -19.70
C ILE A 39 4.90 16.26 -20.10
N TYR A 40 3.57 16.19 -20.19
CA TYR A 40 2.75 17.37 -20.51
C TYR A 40 2.96 18.50 -19.50
N ASN A 41 2.85 18.21 -18.20
CA ASN A 41 3.03 19.20 -17.14
C ASN A 41 4.43 19.79 -17.12
N GLN A 42 5.47 18.98 -17.33
CA GLN A 42 6.85 19.50 -17.39
C GLN A 42 7.09 20.45 -18.55
N LEU A 43 6.44 20.21 -19.69
CA LEU A 43 6.59 21.04 -20.89
C LEU A 43 5.79 22.36 -20.80
N TYR A 44 4.60 22.33 -20.22
CA TYR A 44 3.67 23.48 -20.26
C TYR A 44 3.53 24.23 -18.95
N THR A 45 3.65 23.55 -17.81
CA THR A 45 3.41 24.15 -16.48
C THR A 45 4.72 24.46 -15.74
N GLY A 46 5.77 23.69 -16.02
CA GLY A 46 7.07 23.83 -15.36
C GLY A 46 7.30 22.80 -14.25
N THR A 47 8.58 22.58 -13.94
CA THR A 47 9.01 21.49 -13.03
C THR A 47 8.82 21.80 -11.54
N LEU A 48 8.69 23.06 -11.16
CA LEU A 48 8.60 23.50 -9.76
C LEU A 48 7.18 23.64 -9.24
N GLU A 49 6.19 23.61 -10.12
CA GLU A 49 4.77 23.74 -9.76
C GLU A 49 4.30 22.57 -8.92
N LEU A 50 3.41 22.84 -7.96
CA LEU A 50 2.84 21.84 -7.05
C LEU A 50 2.18 20.68 -7.82
N GLN A 51 1.45 21.01 -8.89
CA GLN A 51 0.77 20.00 -9.72
C GLN A 51 1.75 19.02 -10.35
N THR A 52 2.87 19.51 -10.90
CA THR A 52 3.92 18.68 -11.49
C THR A 52 4.57 17.78 -10.45
N LYS A 53 4.82 18.32 -9.24
CA LYS A 53 5.36 17.54 -8.12
C LYS A 53 4.42 16.42 -7.68
N LEU A 54 3.12 16.69 -7.56
CA LEU A 54 2.12 15.69 -7.18
C LEU A 54 2.04 14.56 -8.21
N VAL A 55 2.00 14.90 -9.51
CA VAL A 55 1.99 13.90 -10.59
C VAL A 55 3.27 13.06 -10.58
N LEU A 56 4.42 13.69 -10.35
CA LEU A 56 5.71 12.99 -10.26
C LEU A 56 5.74 12.03 -9.07
N ILE A 57 5.26 12.44 -7.89
CA ILE A 57 5.15 11.58 -6.71
C ILE A 57 4.24 10.39 -7.00
N ALA A 58 3.06 10.62 -7.57
CA ALA A 58 2.15 9.55 -7.96
C ALA A 58 2.80 8.57 -8.96
N LEU A 59 3.52 9.09 -9.96
CA LEU A 59 4.24 8.27 -10.92
C LEU A 59 5.32 7.42 -10.26
N ILE A 60 6.09 7.97 -9.31
CA ILE A 60 7.11 7.22 -8.55
C ILE A 60 6.45 6.07 -7.77
N ILE A 61 5.33 6.33 -7.10
CA ILE A 61 4.59 5.29 -6.34
C ILE A 61 4.16 4.16 -7.28
N VAL A 62 3.57 4.50 -8.43
CA VAL A 62 3.12 3.50 -9.42
C VAL A 62 4.31 2.73 -10.01
N CYS A 63 5.44 3.39 -10.26
CA CYS A 63 6.67 2.72 -10.71
C CYS A 63 7.22 1.75 -9.66
N LEU A 64 7.15 2.09 -8.36
CA LEU A 64 7.55 1.19 -7.27
C LEU A 64 6.63 -0.04 -7.19
N LEU A 65 5.31 0.13 -7.32
CA LEU A 65 4.37 -1.00 -7.39
C LEU A 65 4.70 -1.92 -8.57
N LYS A 66 5.00 -1.35 -9.74
CA LYS A 66 5.42 -2.11 -10.91
C LYS A 66 6.75 -2.83 -10.71
N LEU A 67 7.69 -2.22 -9.99
CA LEU A 67 8.94 -2.87 -9.60
C LEU A 67 8.67 -4.11 -8.74
N PHE A 68 7.79 -4.03 -7.75
CA PHE A 68 7.39 -5.18 -6.94
C PHE A 68 6.77 -6.30 -7.80
N PHE A 69 5.98 -5.95 -8.80
CA PHE A 69 5.45 -6.93 -9.75
C PHE A 69 6.57 -7.66 -10.49
N TYR A 70 7.54 -6.95 -11.04
CA TYR A 70 8.67 -7.57 -11.76
C TYR A 70 9.60 -8.37 -10.85
N MET A 71 9.75 -8.00 -9.58
CA MET A 71 10.53 -8.78 -8.61
C MET A 71 10.01 -10.21 -8.42
N ARG A 72 8.72 -10.46 -8.71
CA ARG A 72 8.10 -11.79 -8.66
C ARG A 72 8.68 -12.77 -9.70
N ILE A 73 9.34 -12.27 -10.76
CA ILE A 73 9.99 -13.10 -11.77
C ILE A 73 11.23 -13.79 -11.18
N VAL A 74 11.96 -13.11 -10.30
CA VAL A 74 13.16 -13.64 -9.64
C VAL A 74 12.75 -14.52 -8.47
N GLU A 75 13.26 -15.77 -8.43
CA GLU A 75 12.82 -16.78 -7.46
C GLU A 75 12.91 -16.33 -5.99
N SER A 76 14.04 -15.76 -5.60
CA SER A 76 14.28 -15.30 -4.23
C SER A 76 13.33 -14.18 -3.80
N PHE A 77 13.02 -13.26 -4.70
CA PHE A 77 12.09 -12.15 -4.43
C PHE A 77 10.62 -12.54 -4.56
N SER A 78 10.31 -13.47 -5.46
CA SER A 78 8.94 -13.98 -5.63
C SER A 78 8.37 -14.51 -4.32
N TYR A 79 9.18 -15.25 -3.56
CA TYR A 79 8.82 -15.74 -2.22
C TYR A 79 8.42 -14.59 -1.29
N ILE A 80 9.28 -13.56 -1.17
CA ILE A 80 9.07 -12.42 -0.25
C ILE A 80 7.83 -11.61 -0.67
N VAL A 81 7.71 -11.28 -1.95
CA VAL A 81 6.59 -10.47 -2.45
C VAL A 81 5.26 -11.19 -2.27
N THR A 82 5.19 -12.47 -2.62
CA THR A 82 3.98 -13.28 -2.46
C THR A 82 3.58 -13.38 -0.98
N MET A 83 4.57 -13.58 -0.10
CA MET A 83 4.33 -13.62 1.34
C MET A 83 3.78 -12.30 1.88
N ILE A 84 4.42 -11.18 1.56
CA ILE A 84 3.96 -9.84 2.01
C ILE A 84 2.53 -9.58 1.55
N LEU A 85 2.22 -9.80 0.27
CA LEU A 85 0.87 -9.58 -0.27
C LEU A 85 -0.18 -10.45 0.42
N SER A 86 0.16 -11.72 0.69
CA SER A 86 -0.76 -12.65 1.36
C SER A 86 -1.00 -12.26 2.81
N VAL A 87 0.06 -11.85 3.54
CA VAL A 87 -0.08 -11.34 4.92
C VAL A 87 -0.94 -10.09 4.96
N PHE A 88 -0.74 -9.14 4.06
CA PHE A 88 -1.58 -7.93 3.97
C PHE A 88 -3.06 -8.27 3.68
N ALA A 89 -3.31 -9.26 2.83
CA ALA A 89 -4.67 -9.71 2.54
C ALA A 89 -5.37 -10.30 3.79
N ASP A 90 -4.66 -11.10 4.57
CA ASP A 90 -5.16 -11.68 5.82
C ASP A 90 -5.42 -10.58 6.88
N LEU A 91 -4.52 -9.60 6.99
CA LEU A 91 -4.62 -8.52 7.97
C LEU A 91 -5.64 -7.42 7.61
N ARG A 92 -6.17 -7.40 6.40
CA ARG A 92 -7.02 -6.30 5.89
C ARG A 92 -8.15 -5.91 6.84
N THR A 93 -8.89 -6.88 7.34
CA THR A 93 -10.03 -6.64 8.25
C THR A 93 -9.57 -6.04 9.57
N PHE A 94 -8.45 -6.53 10.09
CA PHE A 94 -7.88 -6.05 11.33
C PHE A 94 -7.34 -4.63 11.20
N LEU A 95 -6.62 -4.32 10.11
CA LEU A 95 -6.11 -2.98 9.83
C LEU A 95 -7.25 -1.96 9.65
N ALA A 96 -8.37 -2.37 9.04
CA ALA A 96 -9.56 -1.52 8.93
C ALA A 96 -10.13 -1.19 10.33
N PHE A 97 -10.24 -2.16 11.22
CA PHE A 97 -10.69 -1.93 12.59
C PHE A 97 -9.72 -1.02 13.36
N TYR A 98 -8.41 -1.22 13.20
CA TYR A 98 -7.40 -0.35 13.80
C TYR A 98 -7.49 1.10 13.29
N ALA A 99 -7.71 1.29 11.98
CA ALA A 99 -7.91 2.62 11.41
C ALA A 99 -9.14 3.33 12.01
N ILE A 100 -10.26 2.60 12.20
CA ILE A 100 -11.46 3.15 12.87
C ILE A 100 -11.14 3.59 14.29
N LEU A 101 -10.37 2.81 15.05
CA LEU A 101 -9.96 3.15 16.39
C LEU A 101 -9.10 4.43 16.43
N ILE A 102 -8.15 4.58 15.49
CA ILE A 102 -7.34 5.80 15.38
C ILE A 102 -8.21 7.02 15.08
N VAL A 103 -9.15 6.89 14.13
CA VAL A 103 -10.09 7.98 13.81
C VAL A 103 -10.95 8.35 15.01
N MET A 104 -11.46 7.38 15.75
CA MET A 104 -12.25 7.60 16.97
C MET A 104 -11.46 8.39 18.02
N PHE A 105 -10.25 7.99 18.34
CA PHE A 105 -9.41 8.73 19.29
C PHE A 105 -8.99 10.11 18.77
N SER A 106 -8.74 10.22 17.46
CA SER A 106 -8.47 11.52 16.82
C SER A 106 -9.62 12.50 17.01
N LEU A 107 -10.87 12.04 16.84
CA LEU A 107 -12.06 12.86 17.09
C LEU A 107 -12.20 13.25 18.57
N ILE A 108 -11.89 12.34 19.49
CA ILE A 108 -11.90 12.65 20.93
C ILE A 108 -10.88 13.74 21.25
N PHE A 109 -9.66 13.65 20.71
CA PHE A 109 -8.64 14.68 20.91
C PHE A 109 -9.03 16.03 20.26
N ASP A 110 -9.73 16.00 19.13
CA ASP A 110 -10.25 17.21 18.49
C ASP A 110 -11.31 17.91 19.35
N VAL A 111 -12.22 17.14 19.98
CA VAL A 111 -13.23 17.67 20.89
C VAL A 111 -12.62 18.29 22.16
N ILE A 112 -11.51 17.74 22.66
CA ILE A 112 -10.78 18.34 23.79
C ILE A 112 -10.10 19.67 23.37
N SER A 113 -10.24 20.07 22.10
CA SER A 113 -9.80 21.36 21.55
C SER A 113 -8.29 21.60 21.66
N ARG A 114 -7.50 20.57 21.52
CA ARG A 114 -6.06 20.72 21.52
C ARG A 114 -5.54 20.84 20.10
N ASN A 115 -5.01 22.00 19.77
CA ASN A 115 -4.26 22.15 18.50
C ASN A 115 -3.01 21.29 18.58
N PRO A 116 -2.78 20.39 17.61
CA PRO A 116 -1.52 19.67 17.54
C PRO A 116 -0.39 20.69 17.48
N ALA A 117 0.66 20.45 18.26
CA ALA A 117 1.83 21.32 18.33
C ALA A 117 2.35 21.67 16.94
N GLY A 118 3.00 22.79 16.80
CA GLY A 118 3.43 23.53 15.63
C GLY A 118 3.73 22.79 14.33
N GLU A 119 4.13 21.52 14.39
CA GLU A 119 4.41 20.69 13.21
C GLU A 119 3.20 20.50 12.29
N TYR A 120 2.00 20.34 12.85
CA TYR A 120 0.77 20.05 12.09
C TYR A 120 -0.18 21.24 11.97
N SER A 121 0.19 22.41 12.49
CA SER A 121 -0.68 23.61 12.49
C SER A 121 -1.15 24.03 11.10
N LYS A 122 -0.36 23.73 10.04
CA LYS A 122 -0.66 24.06 8.65
C LYS A 122 -1.63 23.10 7.96
N VAL A 123 -1.86 21.91 8.52
CA VAL A 123 -2.70 20.86 7.87
C VAL A 123 -4.14 20.91 8.39
N GLY A 124 -4.43 21.72 9.39
CA GLY A 124 -5.73 21.82 10.05
C GLY A 124 -5.85 20.91 11.28
N PRO A 125 -6.77 21.24 12.21
CA PRO A 125 -6.82 20.60 13.54
C PRO A 125 -7.13 19.10 13.46
N PHE A 126 -8.12 18.69 12.71
CA PHE A 126 -8.50 17.28 12.59
C PHE A 126 -7.39 16.40 12.00
N VAL A 127 -6.77 16.84 10.90
CA VAL A 127 -5.69 16.08 10.23
C VAL A 127 -4.46 16.06 11.12
N GLY A 128 -4.16 17.15 11.81
CA GLY A 128 -3.07 17.22 12.79
C GLY A 128 -3.28 16.25 13.95
N ASN A 129 -4.48 16.20 14.52
CA ASN A 129 -4.85 15.25 15.57
C ASN A 129 -4.80 13.81 15.05
N LEU A 130 -5.18 13.55 13.80
CA LEU A 130 -5.09 12.23 13.18
C LEU A 130 -3.63 11.75 13.09
N PHE A 131 -2.70 12.61 12.64
CA PHE A 131 -1.29 12.25 12.58
C PHE A 131 -0.67 12.08 13.97
N SER A 132 -1.00 12.94 14.93
CA SER A 132 -0.55 12.80 16.32
C SER A 132 -1.05 11.50 16.93
N THR A 133 -2.32 11.16 16.74
CA THR A 133 -2.92 9.91 17.22
C THR A 133 -2.27 8.69 16.56
N LEU A 134 -2.01 8.74 15.25
CA LEU A 134 -1.30 7.69 14.55
C LEU A 134 0.12 7.49 15.08
N ARG A 135 0.89 8.56 15.31
CA ARG A 135 2.23 8.50 15.92
C ARG A 135 2.16 7.88 17.32
N LEU A 136 1.23 8.36 18.14
CA LEU A 136 1.01 7.84 19.50
C LEU A 136 0.69 6.34 19.47
N SER A 137 -0.13 5.89 18.50
CA SER A 137 -0.52 4.50 18.36
C SER A 137 0.66 3.58 17.97
N LEU A 138 1.67 4.11 17.32
CA LEU A 138 2.89 3.41 16.95
C LEU A 138 3.98 3.46 18.02
N GLY A 139 3.70 4.10 19.16
CA GLY A 139 4.62 4.19 20.29
C GLY A 139 5.50 5.45 20.30
N ASP A 140 5.20 6.42 19.45
CA ASP A 140 5.87 7.72 19.50
C ASP A 140 5.18 8.61 20.57
N PHE A 141 5.66 8.49 21.80
CA PHE A 141 5.12 9.18 22.96
C PHE A 141 5.73 10.57 23.10
N ASP A 142 5.49 11.46 22.14
CA ASP A 142 5.94 12.83 22.21
C ASP A 142 5.12 13.62 23.25
N PHE A 143 5.80 14.06 24.32
CA PHE A 143 5.23 14.88 25.37
C PHE A 143 5.34 16.38 25.09
N GLY A 144 6.02 16.80 24.04
CA GLY A 144 6.26 18.21 23.70
C GLY A 144 4.96 18.98 23.48
N VAL A 145 3.94 18.31 22.96
CA VAL A 145 2.57 18.86 22.79
C VAL A 145 1.95 19.30 24.11
N LEU A 146 2.40 18.74 25.23
CA LEU A 146 1.91 19.05 26.57
C LEU A 146 2.71 20.17 27.26
N ALA A 147 3.95 20.39 26.83
CA ALA A 147 4.85 21.37 27.43
C ALA A 147 4.63 22.79 26.90
N GLU A 148 4.03 22.98 25.73
CA GLU A 148 3.66 24.28 25.20
C GLU A 148 2.38 24.79 25.92
N THR A 149 2.54 25.20 27.14
CA THR A 149 1.66 26.16 27.80
C THR A 149 1.88 27.50 27.10
N ASP A 150 1.20 27.69 25.98
CA ASP A 150 1.11 29.01 25.38
C ASP A 150 0.36 29.91 26.36
N ALA A 151 1.09 30.74 27.07
CA ALA A 151 0.57 31.69 28.04
C ALA A 151 -0.42 32.69 27.44
N THR A 152 -0.65 32.64 26.14
CA THR A 152 -1.52 33.52 25.35
C THR A 152 -2.83 32.90 24.85
N LYS A 153 -3.00 31.59 24.94
CA LYS A 153 -4.27 30.91 24.58
C LYS A 153 -4.74 30.10 25.78
N GLY A 154 -5.69 30.67 26.51
CA GLY A 154 -6.36 30.18 27.70
C GLY A 154 -5.89 28.83 28.23
N ALA A 155 -5.19 28.86 29.38
CA ALA A 155 -4.77 27.65 30.05
C ALA A 155 -5.98 26.71 30.18
N LEU A 156 -5.82 25.46 29.71
CA LEU A 156 -6.82 24.40 29.91
C LEU A 156 -7.13 24.37 31.42
N ASP A 157 -8.41 24.34 31.76
CA ASP A 157 -8.85 24.12 33.10
C ASP A 157 -8.30 22.78 33.64
N ARG A 158 -8.07 22.68 34.94
CA ARG A 158 -7.50 21.50 35.61
C ARG A 158 -8.24 20.21 35.17
N ASP A 159 -9.56 20.29 35.03
CA ASP A 159 -10.40 19.15 34.69
C ASP A 159 -10.20 18.73 33.23
N GLN A 160 -9.95 19.68 32.34
CA GLN A 160 -9.62 19.40 30.92
C GLN A 160 -8.24 18.73 30.77
N HIS A 161 -7.27 19.14 31.58
CA HIS A 161 -5.97 18.47 31.64
C HIS A 161 -6.08 17.03 32.14
N LEU A 162 -6.88 16.80 33.19
CA LEU A 162 -7.10 15.44 33.67
C LEU A 162 -7.78 14.56 32.64
N LEU A 163 -8.82 15.09 31.98
CA LEU A 163 -9.52 14.37 30.90
C LEU A 163 -8.58 14.00 29.74
N TYR A 164 -7.72 14.96 29.34
CA TYR A 164 -6.74 14.70 28.28
C TYR A 164 -5.80 13.54 28.66
N TRP A 165 -5.22 13.56 29.88
CA TRP A 165 -4.31 12.51 30.32
C TRP A 165 -5.01 11.13 30.43
N LEU A 166 -6.27 11.11 30.83
CA LEU A 166 -7.05 9.89 30.91
C LEU A 166 -7.28 9.31 29.53
N VAL A 167 -7.68 10.13 28.55
CA VAL A 167 -7.86 9.71 27.15
C VAL A 167 -6.53 9.29 26.54
N TRP A 168 -5.44 10.03 26.81
CA TRP A 168 -4.10 9.68 26.34
C TRP A 168 -3.68 8.31 26.87
N LEU A 169 -3.84 8.06 28.18
CA LEU A 169 -3.54 6.76 28.78
C LEU A 169 -4.38 5.64 28.19
N ALA A 170 -5.68 5.88 28.01
CA ALA A 170 -6.56 4.91 27.36
C ALA A 170 -6.08 4.58 25.94
N MET A 171 -5.73 5.61 25.14
CA MET A 171 -5.20 5.43 23.80
C MET A 171 -3.91 4.59 23.79
N VAL A 172 -2.96 4.88 24.68
CA VAL A 172 -1.71 4.12 24.80
C VAL A 172 -1.98 2.65 25.14
N VAL A 173 -2.86 2.39 26.12
CA VAL A 173 -3.21 1.03 26.51
C VAL A 173 -3.87 0.27 25.36
N PHE A 174 -4.87 0.86 24.72
CA PHE A 174 -5.59 0.19 23.65
C PHE A 174 -4.73 0.02 22.39
N SER A 175 -4.02 1.06 21.95
CA SER A 175 -3.31 1.00 20.67
C SER A 175 -1.93 0.37 20.82
N ALA A 176 -1.06 0.88 21.71
CA ALA A 176 0.31 0.42 21.80
C ALA A 176 0.45 -0.92 22.52
N LEU A 177 -0.31 -1.14 23.62
CA LEU A 177 -0.19 -2.38 24.38
C LEU A 177 -1.06 -3.50 23.81
N ILE A 178 -2.30 -3.24 23.42
CA ILE A 178 -3.20 -4.31 22.96
C ILE A 178 -3.07 -4.51 21.47
N PHE A 179 -3.36 -3.48 20.66
CA PHE A 179 -3.42 -3.62 19.21
C PHE A 179 -2.07 -3.92 18.56
N LEU A 180 -1.00 -3.25 18.96
CA LEU A 180 0.31 -3.49 18.37
C LEU A 180 0.79 -4.92 18.65
N ASN A 181 0.60 -5.42 19.87
CA ASN A 181 0.93 -6.81 20.22
C ASN A 181 0.04 -7.81 19.45
N PHE A 182 -1.24 -7.47 19.25
CA PHE A 182 -2.13 -8.32 18.46
C PHE A 182 -1.74 -8.34 16.98
N ILE A 183 -1.35 -7.19 16.40
CA ILE A 183 -0.82 -7.13 15.01
C ILE A 183 0.39 -8.07 14.88
N ILE A 184 1.34 -7.99 15.81
CA ILE A 184 2.54 -8.85 15.78
C ILE A 184 2.16 -10.33 15.83
N ALA A 185 1.24 -10.70 16.70
CA ALA A 185 0.76 -12.08 16.83
C ALA A 185 0.06 -12.56 15.54
N GLU A 186 -0.81 -11.74 14.96
CA GLU A 186 -1.56 -12.08 13.74
C GLU A 186 -0.66 -12.14 12.51
N VAL A 187 0.31 -11.20 12.38
CA VAL A 187 1.34 -11.27 11.33
C VAL A 187 2.16 -12.57 11.44
N SER A 188 2.56 -12.95 12.66
CA SER A 188 3.32 -14.18 12.89
C SER A 188 2.52 -15.43 12.55
N ASN A 189 1.23 -15.45 12.88
CA ASN A 189 0.31 -16.53 12.56
C ASN A 189 0.09 -16.65 11.03
N SER A 190 -0.22 -15.54 10.35
CA SER A 190 -0.36 -15.49 8.90
C SER A 190 0.93 -15.89 8.18
N TYR A 191 2.08 -15.41 8.67
CA TYR A 191 3.38 -15.83 8.14
C TYR A 191 3.56 -17.35 8.20
N SER A 192 3.31 -17.96 9.35
CA SER A 192 3.46 -19.40 9.54
C SER A 192 2.54 -20.20 8.62
N LYS A 193 1.27 -19.78 8.49
CA LYS A 193 0.27 -20.40 7.62
C LYS A 193 0.65 -20.32 6.15
N ILE A 194 1.14 -19.16 5.70
CA ILE A 194 1.52 -18.93 4.31
C ILE A 194 2.82 -19.65 4.00
N ASN A 195 3.78 -19.63 4.91
CA ASN A 195 5.06 -20.31 4.75
C ASN A 195 4.90 -21.80 4.48
N ALA A 196 3.94 -22.46 5.12
CA ALA A 196 3.62 -23.87 4.87
C ALA A 196 3.15 -24.15 3.42
N ASN A 197 2.56 -23.15 2.73
CA ASN A 197 2.02 -23.30 1.38
C ASN A 197 2.76 -22.45 0.32
N ILE A 198 3.86 -21.82 0.69
CA ILE A 198 4.51 -20.80 -0.13
C ILE A 198 4.99 -21.33 -1.49
N SER A 199 5.54 -22.53 -1.55
CA SER A 199 5.99 -23.13 -2.81
C SER A 199 4.85 -23.25 -3.81
N LYS A 200 3.67 -23.67 -3.35
CA LYS A 200 2.47 -23.79 -4.19
C LYS A 200 2.01 -22.42 -4.71
N LEU A 201 2.04 -21.39 -3.85
CA LEU A 201 1.69 -20.01 -4.21
C LEU A 201 2.67 -19.44 -5.24
N VAL A 202 3.97 -19.61 -5.03
CA VAL A 202 5.01 -19.13 -5.95
C VAL A 202 4.89 -19.80 -7.33
N TYR A 203 4.63 -21.10 -7.39
CA TYR A 203 4.41 -21.79 -8.68
C TYR A 203 3.15 -21.31 -9.38
N LYS A 204 2.07 -21.05 -8.64
CA LYS A 204 0.83 -20.48 -9.21
C LYS A 204 1.07 -19.11 -9.83
N GLU A 205 1.79 -18.23 -9.13
CA GLU A 205 2.14 -16.91 -9.61
C GLU A 205 3.03 -16.95 -10.86
N ARG A 206 4.04 -17.81 -10.86
CA ARG A 206 4.90 -18.00 -12.02
C ARG A 206 4.14 -18.52 -13.23
N ALA A 207 3.22 -19.46 -13.01
CA ALA A 207 2.36 -19.95 -14.09
C ALA A 207 1.50 -18.83 -14.69
N GLY A 208 0.98 -17.92 -13.85
CA GLY A 208 0.26 -16.73 -14.33
C GLY A 208 1.12 -15.83 -15.22
N ILE A 209 2.33 -15.46 -14.74
CA ILE A 209 3.27 -14.62 -15.51
C ILE A 209 3.66 -15.29 -16.86
N ILE A 210 3.86 -16.60 -16.86
CA ILE A 210 4.16 -17.35 -18.10
C ILE A 210 2.98 -17.28 -19.07
N ASN A 211 1.76 -17.47 -18.57
CA ASN A 211 0.55 -17.40 -19.39
C ASN A 211 0.38 -16.00 -20.03
N GLU A 212 0.55 -14.93 -19.25
CA GLU A 212 0.54 -13.56 -19.75
C GLU A 212 1.60 -13.31 -20.84
N ALA A 213 2.84 -13.81 -20.60
CA ALA A 213 3.90 -13.70 -21.59
C ALA A 213 3.60 -14.47 -22.88
N GLU A 214 2.94 -15.63 -22.78
CA GLU A 214 2.50 -16.40 -23.94
C GLU A 214 1.39 -15.70 -24.74
N ASP A 215 0.48 -15.00 -24.07
CA ASP A 215 -0.61 -14.27 -24.73
C ASP A 215 -0.11 -13.11 -25.60
N VAL A 216 0.99 -12.47 -25.19
CA VAL A 216 1.64 -11.41 -26.00
C VAL A 216 2.47 -11.97 -27.14
N MET A 217 2.79 -13.26 -27.09
CA MET A 217 3.65 -13.90 -28.09
C MET A 217 2.96 -14.09 -29.44
N SER A 218 3.62 -13.69 -30.52
CA SER A 218 3.05 -13.83 -31.86
C SER A 218 2.78 -15.30 -32.22
N LYS A 219 1.64 -15.57 -32.86
CA LYS A 219 1.24 -16.93 -33.32
C LYS A 219 2.33 -17.59 -34.18
N LYS A 220 3.16 -16.80 -34.88
CA LYS A 220 4.27 -17.30 -35.70
C LYS A 220 5.38 -17.88 -34.80
N VAL A 221 5.79 -17.19 -33.75
CA VAL A 221 6.81 -17.67 -32.82
C VAL A 221 6.36 -18.92 -32.08
N ARG A 222 5.09 -18.97 -31.64
CA ARG A 222 4.48 -20.15 -31.01
C ARG A 222 4.46 -21.37 -31.92
N ARG A 223 4.14 -21.21 -33.23
CA ARG A 223 4.15 -22.30 -34.21
C ARG A 223 5.56 -22.77 -34.54
N THR A 224 6.54 -21.90 -34.60
CA THR A 224 7.93 -22.25 -34.94
C THR A 224 8.62 -23.03 -33.83
N ASN A 225 8.24 -22.81 -32.59
CA ASN A 225 8.86 -23.41 -31.37
C ASN A 225 7.92 -24.44 -30.71
N LYS A 226 7.32 -25.36 -31.43
CA LYS A 226 6.38 -26.35 -30.89
C LYS A 226 6.95 -27.23 -29.77
N SER A 227 8.26 -27.48 -29.76
CA SER A 227 8.92 -28.22 -28.66
C SER A 227 8.93 -27.46 -27.34
N ARG A 228 8.97 -26.12 -27.38
CA ARG A 228 8.91 -25.25 -26.18
C ARG A 228 7.49 -24.91 -25.76
N PHE A 229 6.54 -24.92 -26.70
CA PHE A 229 5.14 -24.63 -26.50
C PHE A 229 4.27 -25.83 -26.92
N PRO A 230 4.27 -26.90 -26.13
CA PRO A 230 3.44 -28.08 -26.44
C PRO A 230 1.95 -27.74 -26.32
N THR A 231 1.13 -28.34 -27.15
CA THR A 231 -0.32 -28.14 -27.15
C THR A 231 -0.98 -28.79 -25.92
N PHE A 232 -0.33 -29.79 -25.33
CA PHE A 232 -0.81 -30.50 -24.15
C PHE A 232 0.31 -30.70 -23.15
N ILE A 233 0.01 -30.45 -21.88
CA ILE A 233 0.86 -30.79 -20.74
C ILE A 233 0.14 -31.90 -19.97
N VAL A 234 0.75 -33.07 -19.88
CA VAL A 234 0.25 -34.17 -19.06
C VAL A 234 0.95 -34.09 -17.70
N THR A 235 0.21 -33.79 -16.67
CA THR A 235 0.69 -33.87 -15.29
C THR A 235 0.31 -35.23 -14.71
N ARG A 236 1.29 -35.96 -14.18
CA ARG A 236 1.06 -37.17 -13.37
C ARG A 236 1.29 -36.82 -11.90
N GLU A 237 0.32 -37.11 -11.07
CA GLU A 237 0.53 -37.13 -9.63
C GLU A 237 1.57 -38.22 -9.32
N ARG A 238 2.61 -37.87 -8.58
CA ARG A 238 3.54 -38.85 -8.03
C ARG A 238 2.94 -39.30 -6.69
N ASP A 239 2.61 -40.59 -6.63
CA ASP A 239 2.28 -41.26 -5.38
C ASP A 239 3.47 -41.22 -4.41
#